data_50a1d1cf00c61f88e0c6f7050780e325
#
_entry.id   50a1d1cf00c61f88e0c6f7050780e325
#
_cell.length_a   1.000
_cell.length_b   1.000
_cell.length_c   1.000
_cell.angle_alpha   90.00
_cell.angle_beta   90.00
_cell.angle_gamma   90.00
#
_symmetry.space_group_name_H-M   'P 1'
#
loop_
_entity.id
_entity.type
_entity.pdbx_description
1 polymer ?
#
loop_
_entity_poly.entity_id
_entity_poly.type
_entity_poly.pdbx_seq_one_letter_code
_entity_poly.pdbx_strand_id
1 'polypeptide(L)'
;MIVQLKNIINDIWKRDKMSLVDTSWLENNINKVKIIDCSWHMPQTQRNGFEEYTKEHIPNAIFFDLDKNSKLDTDLPHMLTDPKSWEKIMSNMGIENNDEIVIYDNSDVISSCRCWYNLIYYGHDPKLVHVLDGGLKKWKKENKTTDDKKVITKTSKYFS
;
A
#
# COMPACT_ATOMS: atom_id res chain seq x y z
N MET A 1 -18.99 -33.40 8.62
CA MET A 1 -18.28 -33.47 7.33
C MET A 1 -18.67 -32.37 6.36
N ILE A 2 -19.93 -32.15 6.02
CA ILE A 2 -20.38 -31.09 5.07
C ILE A 2 -20.10 -29.66 5.57
N VAL A 3 -20.22 -29.40 6.86
CA VAL A 3 -19.96 -28.08 7.46
C VAL A 3 -18.45 -27.73 7.43
N GLN A 4 -17.59 -28.73 7.67
CA GLN A 4 -16.13 -28.54 7.57
C GLN A 4 -15.67 -28.30 6.14
N LEU A 5 -16.25 -28.99 5.15
CA LEU A 5 -15.97 -28.74 3.73
C LEU A 5 -16.43 -27.36 3.28
N LYS A 6 -17.59 -26.87 3.74
CA LYS A 6 -18.04 -25.49 3.46
C LYS A 6 -17.11 -24.45 4.05
N ASN A 7 -16.58 -24.66 5.24
CA ASN A 7 -15.63 -23.74 5.87
C ASN A 7 -14.28 -23.74 5.13
N ILE A 8 -13.78 -24.92 4.74
CA ILE A 8 -12.54 -25.03 3.95
C ILE A 8 -12.71 -24.39 2.56
N ILE A 9 -13.84 -24.61 1.89
CA ILE A 9 -14.14 -23.98 0.60
C ILE A 9 -14.29 -22.47 0.75
N ASN A 10 -14.96 -21.97 1.79
CA ASN A 10 -15.06 -20.54 2.08
C ASN A 10 -13.70 -19.92 2.41
N ASP A 11 -12.81 -20.62 3.11
CA ASP A 11 -11.46 -20.15 3.41
C ASP A 11 -10.56 -20.14 2.16
N ILE A 12 -10.70 -21.14 1.28
CA ILE A 12 -10.02 -21.17 -0.03
C ILE A 12 -10.54 -20.03 -0.92
N TRP A 13 -11.86 -19.82 -0.98
CA TRP A 13 -12.44 -18.72 -1.77
C TRP A 13 -12.11 -17.34 -1.22
N LYS A 14 -11.95 -17.18 0.08
CA LYS A 14 -11.49 -15.94 0.71
C LYS A 14 -10.01 -15.65 0.44
N ARG A 15 -9.17 -16.69 0.37
CA ARG A 15 -7.72 -16.49 0.11
C ARG A 15 -7.39 -16.16 -1.34
N ASP A 16 -8.16 -16.62 -2.33
CA ASP A 16 -7.82 -16.49 -3.75
C ASP A 16 -8.31 -15.16 -4.41
N LYS A 17 -8.97 -14.26 -3.68
CA LYS A 17 -9.63 -13.08 -4.30
C LYS A 17 -9.46 -11.75 -3.56
N MET A 18 -8.61 -11.63 -2.57
CA MET A 18 -8.60 -10.39 -1.79
C MET A 18 -7.52 -9.42 -2.22
N SER A 19 -7.77 -8.72 -3.34
CA SER A 19 -7.10 -7.42 -3.59
C SER A 19 -7.53 -6.33 -2.59
N LEU A 20 -8.62 -6.56 -1.84
CA LEU A 20 -9.10 -5.68 -0.77
C LEU A 20 -9.02 -6.40 0.57
N VAL A 21 -8.55 -5.70 1.60
CA VAL A 21 -8.58 -6.13 3.00
C VAL A 21 -9.29 -5.09 3.85
N ASP A 22 -10.00 -5.53 4.88
CA ASP A 22 -10.65 -4.62 5.82
C ASP A 22 -9.69 -4.13 6.92
N THR A 23 -10.13 -3.12 7.64
CA THR A 23 -9.34 -2.49 8.71
C THR A 23 -9.07 -3.44 9.88
N SER A 24 -9.97 -4.36 10.18
CA SER A 24 -9.81 -5.34 11.24
C SER A 24 -8.78 -6.40 10.87
N TRP A 25 -8.78 -6.83 9.61
CA TRP A 25 -7.74 -7.73 9.11
C TRP A 25 -6.36 -7.08 9.19
N LEU A 26 -6.24 -5.81 8.74
CA LEU A 26 -4.96 -5.10 8.84
C LEU A 26 -4.49 -4.93 10.27
N GLU A 27 -5.37 -4.53 11.18
CA GLU A 27 -5.05 -4.39 12.60
C GLU A 27 -4.48 -5.67 13.21
N ASN A 28 -5.09 -6.83 12.90
CA ASN A 28 -4.62 -8.14 13.36
C ASN A 28 -3.30 -8.60 12.71
N ASN A 29 -2.90 -8.00 11.58
CA ASN A 29 -1.69 -8.34 10.84
C ASN A 29 -0.66 -7.21 10.75
N ILE A 30 -0.85 -6.12 11.49
CA ILE A 30 -0.08 -4.86 11.39
C ILE A 30 1.44 -5.03 11.51
N ASN A 31 1.91 -6.06 12.22
CA ASN A 31 3.32 -6.38 12.41
C ASN A 31 3.84 -7.48 11.46
N LYS A 32 2.99 -8.00 10.56
CA LYS A 32 3.34 -9.10 9.66
C LYS A 32 3.41 -8.67 8.20
N VAL A 33 2.83 -7.51 7.88
CA VAL A 33 2.75 -6.99 6.53
C VAL A 33 3.53 -5.70 6.38
N LYS A 34 3.93 -5.36 5.18
CA LYS A 34 4.41 -4.02 4.83
C LYS A 34 3.20 -3.13 4.56
N ILE A 35 3.20 -1.94 5.10
CA ILE A 35 2.09 -0.99 4.92
C ILE A 35 2.62 0.22 4.17
N ILE A 36 1.92 0.60 3.10
CA ILE A 36 2.30 1.72 2.25
C ILE A 36 1.20 2.78 2.29
N ASP A 37 1.56 4.00 2.68
CA ASP A 37 0.73 5.18 2.47
C ASP A 37 1.06 5.76 1.10
N CYS A 38 0.09 5.73 0.19
CA CYS A 38 0.21 6.29 -1.16
C CYS A 38 -0.72 7.52 -1.34
N SER A 39 -0.86 8.33 -0.30
CA SER A 39 -1.73 9.52 -0.35
C SER A 39 -1.19 10.55 -1.33
N TRP A 40 -1.98 10.85 -2.34
CA TRP A 40 -1.72 11.89 -3.33
C TRP A 40 -2.97 12.75 -3.50
N HIS A 41 -2.79 14.05 -3.66
CA HIS A 41 -3.91 14.99 -3.77
C HIS A 41 -3.81 15.80 -5.04
N MET A 42 -4.95 16.10 -5.63
CA MET A 42 -5.03 17.02 -6.77
C MET A 42 -4.49 18.40 -6.38
N PRO A 43 -3.68 19.06 -7.23
CA PRO A 43 -3.04 20.35 -6.90
C PRO A 43 -4.00 21.43 -6.42
N GLN A 44 -5.22 21.48 -6.96
CA GLN A 44 -6.24 22.45 -6.57
C GLN A 44 -6.76 22.29 -5.13
N THR A 45 -6.52 21.17 -4.48
CA THR A 45 -6.92 20.95 -3.09
C THR A 45 -5.99 21.61 -2.08
N GLN A 46 -4.80 22.03 -2.52
CA GLN A 46 -3.72 22.57 -1.67
C GLN A 46 -3.34 21.66 -0.49
N ARG A 47 -3.62 20.36 -0.63
CA ARG A 47 -3.24 19.32 0.34
C ARG A 47 -1.90 18.71 -0.07
N ASN A 48 -1.14 18.23 0.92
CA ASN A 48 0.14 17.55 0.71
C ASN A 48 0.11 16.19 1.44
N GLY A 49 0.15 15.09 0.68
CA GLY A 49 0.07 13.74 1.24
C GLY A 49 1.21 13.41 2.20
N PHE A 50 2.43 13.86 1.91
CA PHE A 50 3.57 13.63 2.81
C PHE A 50 3.45 14.42 4.12
N GLU A 51 3.00 15.68 4.07
CA GLU A 51 2.78 16.46 5.29
C GLU A 51 1.66 15.88 6.16
N GLU A 52 0.61 15.34 5.54
CA GLU A 52 -0.46 14.64 6.26
C GLU A 52 0.06 13.36 6.90
N TYR A 53 0.82 12.55 6.16
CA TYR A 53 1.48 11.35 6.65
C TYR A 53 2.39 11.63 7.85
N THR A 54 3.17 12.71 7.83
CA THR A 54 4.06 13.05 8.97
C THR A 54 3.31 13.45 10.22
N LYS A 55 2.05 13.85 10.12
CA LYS A 55 1.19 14.20 11.27
C LYS A 55 0.40 13.02 11.78
N GLU A 56 -0.02 12.14 10.87
CA GLU A 56 -0.88 11.03 11.23
C GLU A 56 -0.90 9.96 10.13
N HIS A 57 -0.53 8.73 10.46
CA HIS A 57 -0.56 7.58 9.56
C HIS A 57 -0.89 6.27 10.31
N ILE A 58 -1.19 5.21 9.58
CA ILE A 58 -1.33 3.86 10.16
C ILE A 58 0.04 3.40 10.69
N PRO A 59 0.14 2.86 11.92
CA PRO A 59 1.43 2.43 12.47
C PRO A 59 2.22 1.53 11.51
N ASN A 60 3.53 1.72 11.44
CA ASN A 60 4.47 1.06 10.53
C ASN A 60 4.33 1.41 9.05
N ALA A 61 3.42 2.30 8.66
CA ALA A 61 3.27 2.68 7.26
C ALA A 61 4.48 3.45 6.73
N ILE A 62 4.89 3.11 5.51
CA ILE A 62 5.96 3.76 4.75
C ILE A 62 5.32 4.64 3.70
N PHE A 63 5.76 5.89 3.57
CA PHE A 63 5.20 6.79 2.56
C PHE A 63 5.77 6.50 1.17
N PHE A 64 4.89 6.35 0.19
CA PHE A 64 5.21 6.25 -1.23
C PHE A 64 4.84 7.55 -1.93
N ASP A 65 5.84 8.35 -2.30
CA ASP A 65 5.67 9.60 -3.03
C ASP A 65 5.39 9.30 -4.51
N LEU A 66 4.12 9.38 -4.93
CA LEU A 66 3.71 9.04 -6.29
C LEU A 66 4.38 9.94 -7.33
N ASP A 67 4.56 11.23 -7.05
CA ASP A 67 5.20 12.18 -7.98
C ASP A 67 6.69 11.85 -8.16
N LYS A 68 7.44 11.70 -7.06
CA LYS A 68 8.87 11.42 -7.10
C LYS A 68 9.23 10.03 -7.61
N ASN A 69 8.34 9.06 -7.40
CA ASN A 69 8.56 7.66 -7.79
C ASN A 69 7.99 7.32 -9.18
N SER A 70 7.55 8.32 -9.92
CA SER A 70 7.15 8.23 -11.33
C SER A 70 8.30 8.63 -12.25
N LYS A 71 8.15 8.41 -13.55
CA LYS A 71 9.10 8.85 -14.57
C LYS A 71 9.16 10.39 -14.58
N LEU A 72 10.36 10.96 -14.41
CA LEU A 72 10.55 12.40 -14.23
C LEU A 72 10.86 13.15 -15.55
N ASP A 73 11.35 12.45 -16.59
CA ASP A 73 11.74 13.01 -17.87
C ASP A 73 10.60 12.98 -18.91
N THR A 74 9.41 13.41 -18.49
CA THR A 74 8.20 13.42 -19.33
C THR A 74 7.25 14.55 -18.90
N ASP A 75 6.51 15.10 -19.85
CA ASP A 75 5.45 16.09 -19.60
C ASP A 75 4.14 15.46 -19.10
N LEU A 76 4.06 14.12 -19.08
CA LEU A 76 2.88 13.41 -18.62
C LEU A 76 3.03 13.03 -17.13
N PRO A 77 2.03 13.32 -16.30
CA PRO A 77 2.08 12.99 -14.88
C PRO A 77 2.03 11.48 -14.63
N HIS A 78 2.72 11.03 -13.60
CA HIS A 78 2.65 9.66 -13.04
C HIS A 78 2.93 8.54 -14.04
N MET A 79 3.76 8.79 -15.06
CA MET A 79 4.20 7.75 -15.98
C MET A 79 5.04 6.71 -15.23
N LEU A 80 4.92 5.45 -15.64
CA LEU A 80 5.72 4.35 -15.06
C LEU A 80 7.21 4.63 -15.31
N THR A 81 8.03 4.46 -14.28
CA THR A 81 9.48 4.56 -14.37
C THR A 81 10.08 3.32 -15.08
N ASP A 82 11.39 3.27 -15.27
CA ASP A 82 12.03 2.05 -15.77
C ASP A 82 12.16 0.96 -14.66
N PRO A 83 12.29 -0.32 -15.02
CA PRO A 83 12.35 -1.41 -14.05
C PRO A 83 13.48 -1.25 -13.01
N LYS A 84 14.67 -0.80 -13.41
CA LYS A 84 15.80 -0.62 -12.47
C LYS A 84 15.57 0.49 -11.46
N SER A 85 14.94 1.57 -11.89
CA SER A 85 14.51 2.65 -10.98
C SER A 85 13.45 2.16 -10.01
N TRP A 86 12.49 1.34 -10.47
CA TRP A 86 11.50 0.71 -9.61
C TRP A 86 12.13 -0.22 -8.56
N GLU A 87 13.04 -1.10 -8.97
CA GLU A 87 13.79 -1.98 -8.06
C GLU A 87 14.49 -1.17 -6.95
N LYS A 88 15.13 -0.06 -7.33
CA LYS A 88 15.79 0.84 -6.37
C LYS A 88 14.81 1.49 -5.41
N ILE A 89 13.64 1.95 -5.89
CA ILE A 89 12.58 2.54 -5.06
C ILE A 89 12.12 1.52 -4.01
N MET A 90 11.72 0.33 -4.42
CA MET A 90 11.24 -0.71 -3.52
C MET A 90 12.32 -1.16 -2.53
N SER A 91 13.55 -1.34 -3.01
CA SER A 91 14.69 -1.68 -2.15
C SER A 91 14.96 -0.62 -1.08
N ASN A 92 14.90 0.67 -1.42
CA ASN A 92 15.08 1.76 -0.47
C ASN A 92 13.93 1.84 0.56
N MET A 93 12.73 1.43 0.17
CA MET A 93 11.58 1.31 1.07
C MET A 93 11.65 0.06 1.96
N GLY A 94 12.66 -0.80 1.79
CA GLY A 94 12.81 -2.02 2.56
C GLY A 94 11.77 -3.09 2.20
N ILE A 95 11.32 -3.10 0.94
CA ILE A 95 10.35 -4.06 0.41
C ILE A 95 11.10 -5.15 -0.35
N GLU A 96 10.70 -6.39 -0.13
CA GLU A 96 11.18 -7.59 -0.82
C GLU A 96 10.07 -8.24 -1.64
N ASN A 97 10.41 -9.05 -2.64
CA ASN A 97 9.43 -9.67 -3.54
C ASN A 97 8.42 -10.61 -2.86
N ASN A 98 8.76 -11.12 -1.67
CA ASN A 98 7.90 -12.02 -0.90
C ASN A 98 7.12 -11.31 0.22
N ASP A 99 7.25 -10.00 0.35
CA ASP A 99 6.50 -9.26 1.36
C ASP A 99 5.01 -9.23 1.02
N GLU A 100 4.17 -9.46 2.01
CA GLU A 100 2.75 -9.15 1.93
C GLU A 100 2.55 -7.66 2.19
N ILE A 101 1.89 -6.98 1.26
CA ILE A 101 1.78 -5.52 1.22
C ILE A 101 0.33 -5.09 1.33
N VAL A 102 0.05 -4.13 2.21
CA VAL A 102 -1.22 -3.42 2.27
C VAL A 102 -0.99 -1.95 1.92
N ILE A 103 -1.73 -1.46 0.93
CA ILE A 103 -1.64 -0.08 0.46
C ILE A 103 -2.91 0.66 0.88
N TYR A 104 -2.74 1.86 1.39
CA TYR A 104 -3.85 2.76 1.66
C TYR A 104 -3.58 4.18 1.19
N ASP A 105 -4.58 5.01 1.23
CA ASP A 105 -4.48 6.45 1.05
C ASP A 105 -5.45 7.23 1.95
N ASN A 106 -5.27 8.55 1.97
CA ASN A 106 -6.18 9.54 2.54
C ASN A 106 -6.71 10.48 1.44
N SER A 107 -6.70 10.04 0.21
CA SER A 107 -7.01 10.83 -0.99
C SER A 107 -8.51 10.82 -1.31
N ASP A 108 -8.91 11.78 -2.14
CA ASP A 108 -10.24 11.78 -2.75
C ASP A 108 -10.23 11.12 -4.15
N VAL A 109 -9.05 10.77 -4.66
CA VAL A 109 -8.82 10.21 -6.01
C VAL A 109 -8.38 8.75 -6.00
N ILE A 110 -8.43 8.07 -4.86
CA ILE A 110 -8.07 6.65 -4.67
C ILE A 110 -6.68 6.33 -5.23
N SER A 111 -5.67 7.09 -4.77
CA SER A 111 -4.28 6.95 -5.22
C SER A 111 -3.64 5.61 -4.83
N SER A 112 -4.15 4.92 -3.82
CA SER A 112 -3.76 3.56 -3.44
C SER A 112 -3.89 2.55 -4.58
N CYS A 113 -4.93 2.67 -5.41
CA CYS A 113 -5.09 1.80 -6.59
C CYS A 113 -3.97 2.02 -7.62
N ARG A 114 -3.42 3.22 -7.72
CA ARG A 114 -2.29 3.47 -8.61
C ARG A 114 -1.02 2.78 -8.10
N CYS A 115 -0.75 2.84 -6.81
CA CYS A 115 0.38 2.13 -6.22
C CYS A 115 0.22 0.61 -6.34
N TRP A 116 -0.99 0.08 -6.11
CA TRP A 116 -1.32 -1.33 -6.33
C TRP A 116 -1.01 -1.75 -7.77
N TYR A 117 -1.46 -0.97 -8.75
CA TYR A 117 -1.17 -1.24 -10.17
C TYR A 117 0.33 -1.27 -10.46
N ASN A 118 1.10 -0.33 -9.91
CA ASN A 118 2.55 -0.29 -10.11
C ASN A 118 3.22 -1.57 -9.60
N LEU A 119 2.89 -2.02 -8.38
CA LEU A 119 3.44 -3.26 -7.81
C LEU A 119 3.15 -4.48 -8.70
N ILE A 120 1.91 -4.62 -9.17
CA ILE A 120 1.53 -5.73 -10.07
C ILE A 120 2.24 -5.62 -11.41
N TYR A 121 2.32 -4.42 -11.99
CA TYR A 121 2.99 -4.19 -13.27
C TYR A 121 4.48 -4.59 -13.23
N TYR A 122 5.16 -4.30 -12.13
CA TYR A 122 6.58 -4.66 -11.95
C TYR A 122 6.79 -6.06 -11.34
N GLY A 123 5.79 -6.92 -11.35
CA GLY A 123 5.92 -8.36 -11.08
C GLY A 123 5.83 -8.78 -9.63
N HIS A 124 5.39 -7.92 -8.71
CA HIS A 124 5.04 -8.39 -7.37
C HIS A 124 3.86 -9.36 -7.44
N ASP A 125 3.90 -10.45 -6.64
CA ASP A 125 2.81 -11.45 -6.66
C ASP A 125 1.47 -10.79 -6.31
N PRO A 126 0.46 -10.81 -7.22
CA PRO A 126 -0.85 -10.21 -6.97
C PRO A 126 -1.57 -10.73 -5.72
N LYS A 127 -1.22 -11.93 -5.26
CA LYS A 127 -1.79 -12.53 -4.04
C LYS A 127 -1.24 -11.91 -2.76
N LEU A 128 -0.14 -11.18 -2.85
CA LEU A 128 0.54 -10.53 -1.74
C LEU A 128 0.31 -9.01 -1.71
N VAL A 129 -0.49 -8.45 -2.64
CA VAL A 129 -0.71 -7.00 -2.71
C VAL A 129 -2.18 -6.68 -2.52
N HIS A 130 -2.48 -5.92 -1.48
CA HIS A 130 -3.82 -5.58 -1.07
C HIS A 130 -4.02 -4.06 -0.97
N VAL A 131 -5.24 -3.61 -1.20
CA VAL A 131 -5.68 -2.24 -0.90
C VAL A 131 -6.56 -2.28 0.34
N LEU A 132 -6.36 -1.33 1.25
CA LEU A 132 -7.16 -1.20 2.45
C LEU A 132 -8.53 -0.58 2.11
N ASP A 133 -9.61 -1.33 2.33
CA ASP A 133 -10.97 -0.85 2.11
C ASP A 133 -11.29 0.34 3.02
N GLY A 134 -11.60 1.48 2.39
CA GLY A 134 -11.92 2.75 3.06
C GLY A 134 -10.71 3.56 3.53
N GLY A 135 -9.48 3.07 3.34
CA GLY A 135 -8.23 3.79 3.59
C GLY A 135 -8.10 4.36 5.01
N LEU A 136 -7.32 5.43 5.16
CA LEU A 136 -7.10 6.09 6.46
C LEU A 136 -8.40 6.68 7.03
N LYS A 137 -9.32 7.14 6.18
CA LYS A 137 -10.59 7.72 6.64
C LYS A 137 -11.43 6.71 7.43
N LYS A 138 -11.57 5.48 6.93
CA LYS A 138 -12.30 4.40 7.61
C LYS A 138 -11.57 3.93 8.86
N TRP A 139 -10.23 3.77 8.79
CA TRP A 139 -9.37 3.43 9.92
C TRP A 139 -9.62 4.36 11.13
N LYS A 140 -9.60 5.67 10.88
CA LYS A 140 -9.87 6.69 11.89
C LYS A 140 -11.32 6.69 12.39
N LYS A 141 -12.30 6.53 11.49
CA LYS A 141 -13.73 6.45 11.85
C LYS A 141 -14.00 5.28 12.81
N GLU A 142 -13.24 4.21 12.71
CA GLU A 142 -13.33 3.05 13.60
C GLU A 142 -12.47 3.19 14.85
N ASN A 143 -11.93 4.39 15.13
CA ASN A 143 -11.10 4.72 16.29
C ASN A 143 -9.85 3.82 16.44
N LYS A 144 -9.29 3.36 15.34
CA LYS A 144 -8.06 2.57 15.36
C LYS A 144 -6.84 3.46 15.57
N THR A 145 -5.78 2.89 16.16
CA THR A 145 -4.56 3.62 16.52
C THR A 145 -3.85 4.18 15.27
N THR A 146 -3.46 5.44 15.35
CA THR A 146 -2.58 6.11 14.38
C THR A 146 -1.24 6.46 15.02
N ASP A 147 -0.23 6.75 14.21
CA ASP A 147 1.12 7.13 14.66
C ASP A 147 1.59 8.36 13.85
N ASP A 148 2.55 9.10 14.40
CA ASP A 148 3.26 10.22 13.76
C ASP A 148 4.77 9.98 13.69
N LYS A 149 5.23 8.79 14.14
CA LYS A 149 6.63 8.45 14.20
C LYS A 149 7.19 8.10 12.84
N LYS A 150 8.32 8.67 12.52
CA LYS A 150 9.05 8.34 11.29
C LYS A 150 9.41 6.86 11.27
N VAL A 151 8.92 6.15 10.26
CA VAL A 151 9.30 4.76 10.00
C VAL A 151 10.70 4.73 9.38
N ILE A 152 11.62 3.99 10.02
CA ILE A 152 12.98 3.78 9.53
C ILE A 152 13.04 2.41 8.86
N THR A 153 13.26 2.41 7.55
CA THR A 153 13.41 1.18 6.77
C THR A 153 14.89 0.83 6.60
N LYS A 154 15.21 -0.46 6.59
CA LYS A 154 16.50 -0.95 6.14
C LYS A 154 16.38 -1.28 4.65
N THR A 155 17.38 -0.86 3.86
CA THR A 155 17.43 -1.21 2.43
C THR A 155 17.43 -2.74 2.26
N SER A 156 16.58 -3.20 1.36
CA SER A 156 16.42 -4.61 0.99
C SER A 156 16.86 -4.86 -0.46
N LYS A 157 16.51 -6.01 -1.01
CA LYS A 157 16.71 -6.33 -2.44
C LYS A 157 15.35 -6.65 -3.05
N TYR A 158 14.99 -5.88 -4.06
CA TYR A 158 13.78 -6.09 -4.86
C TYR A 158 14.15 -6.28 -6.33
N PHE A 159 13.46 -7.16 -7.04
CA PHE A 159 13.65 -7.47 -8.46
C PHE A 159 12.31 -7.34 -9.19
N SER A 160 12.30 -6.66 -10.33
CA SER A 160 11.13 -6.46 -11.20
C SER A 160 11.19 -7.34 -12.46
#